data_c903c3e94ed34baf6934c97633aaae4b
#
_entry.id   c903c3e94ed34baf6934c97633aaae4b
#
_cell.length_a   1.000
_cell.length_b   1.000
_cell.length_c   1.000
_cell.angle_alpha   90.00
_cell.angle_beta   90.00
_cell.angle_gamma   90.00
#
_symmetry.space_group_name_H-M   'P 1'
#
loop_
_entity.id
_entity.type
_entity.pdbx_description
1 polymer ?
#
loop_
_entity_poly.entity_id
_entity_poly.type
_entity_poly.pdbx_seq_one_letter_code
_entity_poly.pdbx_strand_id
1 'polypeptide(L)'
;VLSVLLLLPAFAACTGGGPGGAPAPSGVASVQQTLVAAIERSVPSVVNIRTVTRFARGAPGPGRRPDGQPPEYLVDLLEENGGFRESSLGSGVIIGEDGLIVTNEHVIRDADEIVVRLSDRSEYRAKVVGADVRTDVAVLRIQPSGKLPVATLGDSSRLKVGEFAIAVGNPFGLESTVTLGVVSATGRSAEPDIEGGDDFIQTDASINPGNSGGPLLNARGEVVGINTAMVTAGQGLGFAIPINTVRAVEQDLVAHGAIRRGWLGLGIQILPPELAEAFGAKGEKGILVNRVVPGSPAERGGVRMGDILVAFGKTRVSGVKEFQRLVAGTAPGSSVTLEVLREGKRVAATVTVEEAEKQASVRRPQPRESVDPLGMAVRSLSPQLLREMELRGGVEVTFVETSSPAWDGGVREGDVLLSIHRETIRNLDEYRKAVSRLPKGRPSFALVYREGVQLYVALKSRP
;
A
#
# COMPACT_ATOMS: atom_id res chain seq x y z
N VAL A 1 53.86 59.09 -9.51
CA VAL A 1 53.02 60.27 -9.32
C VAL A 1 51.82 60.13 -10.19
N LEU A 2 50.72 59.70 -9.69
CA LEU A 2 49.40 59.89 -10.28
C LEU A 2 48.36 59.86 -9.15
N SER A 3 47.84 61.02 -8.81
CA SER A 3 46.77 61.21 -7.84
C SER A 3 45.46 60.83 -8.44
N VAL A 4 44.74 59.91 -7.76
CA VAL A 4 43.33 59.58 -8.08
C VAL A 4 42.44 60.32 -7.08
N LEU A 5 41.65 61.24 -7.61
CA LEU A 5 40.65 62.03 -6.89
C LEU A 5 39.39 61.19 -6.69
N LEU A 6 39.05 60.86 -5.46
CA LEU A 6 37.76 60.17 -5.12
C LEU A 6 36.67 61.25 -4.97
N LEU A 7 35.70 61.22 -5.89
CA LEU A 7 34.44 61.95 -5.77
C LEU A 7 33.43 61.09 -5.03
N LEU A 8 33.07 61.51 -3.80
CA LEU A 8 31.95 60.97 -3.03
C LEU A 8 30.64 61.71 -3.43
N PRO A 9 29.53 60.99 -3.76
CA PRO A 9 28.27 61.66 -3.94
C PRO A 9 27.60 61.92 -2.58
N ALA A 10 27.15 63.17 -2.39
CA ALA A 10 26.39 63.62 -1.23
C ALA A 10 25.01 62.95 -1.23
N PHE A 11 24.70 62.21 -0.15
CA PHE A 11 23.35 61.77 0.12
C PHE A 11 22.52 62.93 0.69
N ALA A 12 21.50 63.36 -0.08
CA ALA A 12 20.49 64.29 0.39
C ALA A 12 19.50 63.54 1.30
N ALA A 13 19.44 63.92 2.56
CA ALA A 13 18.45 63.43 3.49
C ALA A 13 17.07 64.06 3.17
N CYS A 14 16.15 63.28 2.65
CA CYS A 14 14.74 63.64 2.60
C CYS A 14 14.08 63.26 3.92
N THR A 15 13.89 64.20 4.83
CA THR A 15 13.00 64.09 5.98
C THR A 15 11.57 64.40 5.54
N GLY A 16 10.71 63.38 5.51
CA GLY A 16 9.28 63.50 5.25
C GLY A 16 8.52 62.32 5.83
N GLY A 17 8.42 62.24 7.19
CA GLY A 17 7.63 61.21 7.86
C GLY A 17 6.20 61.63 8.01
N GLY A 18 5.27 61.09 7.20
CA GLY A 18 3.88 60.93 7.54
C GLY A 18 3.66 59.60 8.26
N PRO A 19 2.57 59.43 9.08
CA PRO A 19 2.30 58.14 9.71
C PRO A 19 1.94 57.11 8.65
N GLY A 20 2.94 56.35 8.25
CA GLY A 20 2.79 55.25 7.28
C GLY A 20 1.93 54.14 7.89
N GLY A 21 0.74 53.99 7.33
CA GLY A 21 -0.03 52.76 7.52
C GLY A 21 0.84 51.58 7.15
N ALA A 22 0.77 50.49 7.93
CA ALA A 22 1.45 49.27 7.63
C ALA A 22 1.19 48.85 6.18
N PRO A 23 2.19 48.52 5.39
CA PRO A 23 1.96 48.12 3.99
C PRO A 23 0.99 46.97 3.96
N ALA A 24 -0.03 47.04 3.10
CA ALA A 24 -0.94 45.93 2.87
C ALA A 24 -0.11 44.68 2.58
N PRO A 25 -0.46 43.53 3.17
CA PRO A 25 0.32 42.31 2.97
C PRO A 25 0.48 42.03 1.48
N SER A 26 1.69 41.86 1.01
CA SER A 26 1.98 41.47 -0.37
C SER A 26 1.20 40.19 -0.69
N GLY A 27 0.81 39.96 -1.95
CA GLY A 27 0.05 38.75 -2.33
C GLY A 27 0.66 37.44 -1.78
N VAL A 28 1.99 37.37 -1.66
CA VAL A 28 2.72 36.25 -1.06
C VAL A 28 2.39 36.12 0.44
N ALA A 29 2.37 37.21 1.19
CA ALA A 29 2.05 37.17 2.63
C ALA A 29 0.61 36.70 2.87
N SER A 30 -0.33 37.06 1.99
CA SER A 30 -1.73 36.60 2.08
C SER A 30 -1.86 35.07 1.79
N VAL A 31 -1.09 34.54 0.85
CA VAL A 31 -1.02 33.10 0.55
C VAL A 31 -0.47 32.34 1.75
N GLN A 32 0.65 32.76 2.31
CA GLN A 32 1.24 32.15 3.49
C GLN A 32 0.25 32.12 4.65
N GLN A 33 -0.44 33.24 4.94
CA GLN A 33 -1.45 33.29 6.00
C GLN A 33 -2.60 32.31 5.75
N THR A 34 -3.05 32.17 4.51
CA THR A 34 -4.10 31.21 4.14
C THR A 34 -3.66 29.77 4.43
N LEU A 35 -2.44 29.40 4.04
CA LEU A 35 -1.89 28.07 4.27
C LEU A 35 -1.71 27.77 5.75
N VAL A 36 -1.16 28.72 6.52
CA VAL A 36 -1.02 28.58 7.99
C VAL A 36 -2.38 28.37 8.65
N ALA A 37 -3.38 29.20 8.31
CA ALA A 37 -4.73 29.05 8.87
C ALA A 37 -5.41 27.72 8.47
N ALA A 38 -5.12 27.19 7.27
CA ALA A 38 -5.59 25.90 6.84
C ALA A 38 -4.98 24.76 7.68
N ILE A 39 -3.68 24.84 7.94
CA ILE A 39 -2.93 23.87 8.76
C ILE A 39 -3.44 23.91 10.21
N GLU A 40 -3.52 25.10 10.83
CA GLU A 40 -3.96 25.26 12.21
C GLU A 40 -5.36 24.68 12.47
N ARG A 41 -6.29 24.80 11.50
CA ARG A 41 -7.62 24.20 11.60
C ARG A 41 -7.61 22.68 11.51
N SER A 42 -6.68 22.12 10.74
CA SER A 42 -6.70 20.69 10.41
C SER A 42 -5.84 19.85 11.37
N VAL A 43 -4.75 20.41 11.88
CA VAL A 43 -3.81 19.73 12.80
C VAL A 43 -4.50 19.08 14.01
N PRO A 44 -5.48 19.71 14.69
CA PRO A 44 -6.13 19.07 15.83
C PRO A 44 -6.80 17.73 15.53
N SER A 45 -7.20 17.50 14.27
CA SER A 45 -7.83 16.25 13.83
C SER A 45 -6.82 15.16 13.43
N VAL A 46 -5.53 15.49 13.42
CA VAL A 46 -4.46 14.54 13.07
C VAL A 46 -3.93 13.87 14.33
N VAL A 47 -3.91 12.54 14.30
CA VAL A 47 -3.50 11.73 15.46
C VAL A 47 -2.23 10.96 15.15
N ASN A 48 -1.49 10.63 16.22
CA ASN A 48 -0.42 9.64 16.15
C ASN A 48 -1.00 8.25 16.37
N ILE A 49 -0.54 7.29 15.58
CA ILE A 49 -0.88 5.87 15.74
C ILE A 49 0.38 5.09 16.04
N ARG A 50 0.34 4.42 17.17
CA ARG A 50 1.39 3.58 17.69
C ARG A 50 0.90 2.14 17.79
N THR A 51 1.64 1.21 17.22
CA THR A 51 1.30 -0.21 17.27
C THR A 51 2.28 -0.97 18.14
N VAL A 52 1.76 -1.93 18.87
CA VAL A 52 2.53 -2.82 19.74
C VAL A 52 2.35 -4.24 19.21
N THR A 53 3.47 -4.90 18.93
CA THR A 53 3.49 -6.33 18.58
C THR A 53 4.17 -7.09 19.71
N ARG A 54 3.52 -8.15 20.19
CA ARG A 54 4.02 -9.01 21.27
C ARG A 54 4.82 -10.15 20.66
N PHE A 55 6.06 -10.30 21.09
CA PHE A 55 6.86 -11.47 20.74
C PHE A 55 6.97 -12.40 21.94
N ALA A 56 6.81 -13.72 21.70
CA ALA A 56 7.13 -14.71 22.70
C ALA A 56 8.62 -14.63 23.06
N ARG A 57 8.94 -14.67 24.35
CA ARG A 57 10.33 -14.68 24.85
C ARG A 57 11.13 -15.78 24.16
N GLY A 58 12.16 -15.41 23.39
CA GLY A 58 13.03 -16.36 22.69
C GLY A 58 12.84 -16.43 21.17
N ALA A 59 11.86 -15.71 20.57
CA ALA A 59 11.78 -15.59 19.13
C ALA A 59 12.81 -14.58 18.63
N PRO A 60 13.64 -14.89 17.61
CA PRO A 60 14.52 -13.90 16.99
C PRO A 60 13.66 -12.79 16.38
N GLY A 61 13.90 -11.55 16.80
CA GLY A 61 13.23 -10.39 16.22
C GLY A 61 13.58 -10.21 14.74
N PRO A 62 12.73 -9.58 13.91
CA PRO A 62 13.03 -9.30 12.51
C PRO A 62 14.31 -8.48 12.39
N GLY A 63 15.16 -8.91 11.46
CA GLY A 63 16.58 -8.61 11.33
C GLY A 63 17.01 -7.16 11.42
N ARG A 64 18.17 -6.96 12.02
CA ARG A 64 18.97 -5.72 11.95
C ARG A 64 19.34 -5.45 10.49
N ARG A 65 19.16 -4.23 10.02
CA ARG A 65 19.68 -3.76 8.73
C ARG A 65 21.22 -3.69 8.79
N PRO A 66 21.96 -4.03 7.72
CA PRO A 66 23.41 -4.07 7.71
C PRO A 66 24.09 -2.71 7.88
N ASP A 67 23.41 -1.59 7.74
CA ASP A 67 23.93 -0.22 7.66
C ASP A 67 23.15 0.84 8.44
N GLY A 68 22.15 0.45 9.20
CA GLY A 68 21.33 1.33 10.01
C GLY A 68 21.13 0.80 11.43
N GLN A 69 22.00 1.16 12.34
CA GLN A 69 21.64 1.13 13.75
C GLN A 69 20.47 2.10 13.93
N PRO A 70 19.37 1.68 14.58
CA PRO A 70 18.36 2.63 15.00
C PRO A 70 19.04 3.71 15.86
N PRO A 71 18.61 4.97 15.80
CA PRO A 71 19.13 6.01 16.67
C PRO A 71 19.13 5.50 18.12
N GLU A 72 20.20 5.79 18.87
CA GLU A 72 20.46 5.27 20.21
C GLU A 72 19.27 5.44 21.18
N TYR A 73 18.46 6.49 21.00
CA TYR A 73 17.21 6.73 21.76
C TYR A 73 16.09 5.71 21.48
N LEU A 74 16.16 4.97 20.36
CA LEU A 74 15.21 3.89 20.03
C LEU A 74 15.66 2.55 20.63
N VAL A 75 16.94 2.39 20.92
CA VAL A 75 17.51 1.16 21.50
C VAL A 75 17.18 1.08 22.99
N ASP A 76 17.28 2.19 23.71
CA ASP A 76 16.99 2.25 25.16
C ASP A 76 15.50 2.03 25.46
N LEU A 77 14.60 2.51 24.59
CA LEU A 77 13.15 2.22 24.67
C LEU A 77 12.80 0.76 24.43
N LEU A 78 13.68 -0.01 23.76
CA LEU A 78 13.44 -1.41 23.39
C LEU A 78 13.91 -2.40 24.46
N GLU A 79 14.83 -2.04 25.36
CA GLU A 79 15.40 -2.94 26.37
C GLU A 79 14.65 -2.90 27.71
N GLU A 80 13.99 -1.81 28.06
CA GLU A 80 13.31 -1.66 29.36
C GLU A 80 11.97 -2.39 29.49
N ASN A 81 11.32 -2.80 28.40
CA ASN A 81 9.94 -3.31 28.43
C ASN A 81 9.77 -4.81 28.10
N GLY A 82 10.66 -5.67 28.54
CA GLY A 82 10.36 -7.09 28.78
C GLY A 82 9.55 -7.85 27.71
N GLY A 83 9.88 -7.74 26.40
CA GLY A 83 9.25 -8.57 25.35
C GLY A 83 8.18 -7.88 24.49
N PHE A 84 8.02 -6.58 24.61
CA PHE A 84 7.18 -5.77 23.71
C PHE A 84 8.06 -5.02 22.71
N ARG A 85 7.68 -4.99 21.46
CA ARG A 85 8.29 -4.13 20.43
C ARG A 85 7.25 -3.15 19.93
N GLU A 86 7.47 -1.87 20.13
CA GLU A 86 6.77 -0.83 19.37
C GLU A 86 7.24 -0.91 17.91
N SER A 87 6.35 -1.30 17.00
CA SER A 87 6.78 -1.69 15.66
C SER A 87 6.40 -0.73 14.54
N SER A 88 5.48 0.20 14.75
CA SER A 88 5.10 1.16 13.72
C SER A 88 4.68 2.49 14.31
N LEU A 89 5.20 3.57 13.70
CA LEU A 89 4.78 4.93 13.95
C LEU A 89 4.11 5.45 12.68
N GLY A 90 2.82 5.74 12.78
CA GLY A 90 2.04 6.32 11.70
C GLY A 90 1.13 7.42 12.21
N SER A 91 0.35 7.94 11.30
CA SER A 91 -0.65 8.98 11.57
C SER A 91 -2.05 8.49 11.25
N GLY A 92 -3.05 9.24 11.69
CA GLY A 92 -4.44 9.03 11.34
C GLY A 92 -5.21 10.35 11.31
N VAL A 93 -6.42 10.29 10.82
CA VAL A 93 -7.33 11.44 10.69
C VAL A 93 -8.65 11.13 11.38
N ILE A 94 -9.06 11.96 12.33
CA ILE A 94 -10.38 11.86 12.98
C ILE A 94 -11.44 12.33 11.98
N ILE A 95 -12.36 11.43 11.63
CA ILE A 95 -13.43 11.68 10.67
C ILE A 95 -14.83 11.66 11.28
N GLY A 96 -14.94 11.29 12.55
CA GLY A 96 -16.21 11.26 13.30
C GLY A 96 -16.07 11.71 14.74
N GLU A 97 -17.04 12.49 15.25
CA GLU A 97 -17.09 12.91 16.67
C GLU A 97 -17.20 11.71 17.62
N ASP A 98 -17.67 10.57 17.13
CA ASP A 98 -17.83 9.30 17.84
C ASP A 98 -16.52 8.48 17.94
N GLY A 99 -15.41 9.07 17.53
CA GLY A 99 -14.08 8.44 17.61
C GLY A 99 -13.69 7.64 16.40
N LEU A 100 -14.31 7.86 15.26
CA LEU A 100 -13.93 7.21 14.01
C LEU A 100 -12.69 7.87 13.42
N ILE A 101 -11.68 7.05 13.08
CA ILE A 101 -10.37 7.47 12.59
C ILE A 101 -10.02 6.65 11.35
N VAL A 102 -9.51 7.32 10.32
CA VAL A 102 -8.95 6.70 9.13
C VAL A 102 -7.43 6.73 9.21
N THR A 103 -6.80 5.64 8.77
CA THR A 103 -5.35 5.50 8.60
C THR A 103 -5.05 4.54 7.45
N ASN A 104 -3.77 4.21 7.21
CA ASN A 104 -3.40 3.15 6.28
C ASN A 104 -3.48 1.77 6.93
N GLU A 105 -3.76 0.76 6.11
CA GLU A 105 -3.78 -0.63 6.56
C GLU A 105 -2.37 -1.08 6.98
N HIS A 106 -1.33 -0.73 6.21
CA HIS A 106 0.05 -1.10 6.52
C HIS A 106 0.55 -0.52 7.87
N VAL A 107 -0.02 0.61 8.34
CA VAL A 107 0.30 1.20 9.66
C VAL A 107 -0.14 0.29 10.80
N ILE A 108 -1.25 -0.43 10.63
CA ILE A 108 -1.85 -1.26 11.68
C ILE A 108 -1.66 -2.77 11.45
N ARG A 109 -1.03 -3.13 10.34
CA ARG A 109 -0.79 -4.53 9.97
C ARG A 109 0.01 -5.25 11.05
N ASP A 110 -0.41 -6.45 11.39
CA ASP A 110 0.22 -7.32 12.40
C ASP A 110 0.29 -6.74 13.82
N ALA A 111 -0.48 -5.68 14.14
CA ALA A 111 -0.55 -5.10 15.46
C ALA A 111 -1.40 -5.94 16.41
N ASP A 112 -0.86 -6.30 17.59
CA ASP A 112 -1.62 -6.89 18.69
C ASP A 112 -2.41 -5.84 19.47
N GLU A 113 -1.89 -4.62 19.54
CA GLU A 113 -2.50 -3.48 20.21
C GLU A 113 -2.24 -2.19 19.42
N ILE A 114 -3.26 -1.35 19.34
CA ILE A 114 -3.19 -0.06 18.66
C ILE A 114 -3.54 1.03 19.67
N VAL A 115 -2.62 1.98 19.81
CA VAL A 115 -2.80 3.16 20.67
C VAL A 115 -2.83 4.40 19.80
N VAL A 116 -3.88 5.18 19.96
CA VAL A 116 -4.07 6.47 19.29
C VAL A 116 -3.80 7.58 20.31
N ARG A 117 -2.90 8.49 19.96
CA ARG A 117 -2.59 9.68 20.75
C ARG A 117 -3.09 10.92 20.02
N LEU A 118 -3.93 11.70 20.70
CA LEU A 118 -4.50 12.95 20.18
C LEU A 118 -3.51 14.12 20.32
N SER A 119 -3.87 15.25 19.72
CA SER A 119 -3.09 16.50 19.80
C SER A 119 -2.99 17.07 21.21
N ASP A 120 -3.97 16.81 22.09
CA ASP A 120 -3.95 17.18 23.52
C ASP A 120 -3.15 16.20 24.38
N ARG A 121 -2.46 15.21 23.76
CA ARG A 121 -1.67 14.14 24.38
C ARG A 121 -2.48 13.06 25.09
N SER A 122 -3.80 13.10 25.02
CA SER A 122 -4.62 11.99 25.52
C SER A 122 -4.43 10.73 24.66
N GLU A 123 -4.38 9.56 25.31
CA GLU A 123 -4.16 8.28 24.66
C GLU A 123 -5.38 7.37 24.80
N TYR A 124 -5.72 6.69 23.72
CA TYR A 124 -6.85 5.77 23.65
C TYR A 124 -6.45 4.48 22.98
N ARG A 125 -6.89 3.36 23.53
CA ARG A 125 -6.84 2.08 22.80
C ARG A 125 -7.86 2.11 21.68
N ALA A 126 -7.39 1.80 20.48
CA ALA A 126 -8.25 1.75 19.31
C ALA A 126 -8.65 0.30 18.98
N LYS A 127 -9.87 0.15 18.47
CA LYS A 127 -10.36 -1.09 17.88
C LYS A 127 -10.38 -0.92 16.36
N VAL A 128 -9.94 -1.96 15.64
CA VAL A 128 -10.09 -2.01 14.18
C VAL A 128 -11.56 -2.26 13.87
N VAL A 129 -12.20 -1.34 13.17
CA VAL A 129 -13.56 -1.48 12.60
C VAL A 129 -13.50 -2.34 11.36
N GLY A 130 -12.51 -2.08 10.50
CA GLY A 130 -12.21 -2.86 9.33
C GLY A 130 -10.96 -2.32 8.63
N ALA A 131 -10.38 -3.13 7.74
CA ALA A 131 -9.21 -2.78 6.97
C ALA A 131 -9.24 -3.43 5.58
N ASP A 132 -8.64 -2.76 4.61
CA ASP A 132 -8.54 -3.24 3.24
C ASP A 132 -7.13 -3.09 2.69
N VAL A 133 -6.48 -4.22 2.48
CA VAL A 133 -5.09 -4.29 1.99
C VAL A 133 -4.94 -3.68 0.58
N ARG A 134 -5.95 -3.86 -0.30
CA ARG A 134 -5.86 -3.39 -1.69
C ARG A 134 -5.87 -1.88 -1.82
N THR A 135 -6.67 -1.19 -1.02
CA THR A 135 -6.73 0.28 -1.01
C THR A 135 -5.79 0.88 0.02
N ASP A 136 -5.13 0.04 0.84
CA ASP A 136 -4.29 0.47 1.96
C ASP A 136 -5.03 1.42 2.92
N VAL A 137 -6.32 1.16 3.18
CA VAL A 137 -7.17 1.95 4.08
C VAL A 137 -7.61 1.11 5.26
N ALA A 138 -7.51 1.66 6.46
CA ALA A 138 -8.06 1.09 7.68
C ALA A 138 -8.91 2.11 8.43
N VAL A 139 -9.94 1.62 9.10
CA VAL A 139 -10.83 2.39 9.96
C VAL A 139 -10.69 1.90 11.39
N LEU A 140 -10.39 2.82 12.28
CA LEU A 140 -10.25 2.58 13.71
C LEU A 140 -11.37 3.29 14.47
N ARG A 141 -11.66 2.81 15.67
CA ARG A 141 -12.58 3.44 16.61
C ARG A 141 -11.95 3.54 17.99
N ILE A 142 -11.96 4.75 18.53
CA ILE A 142 -11.64 5.02 19.94
C ILE A 142 -12.92 5.36 20.70
N GLN A 143 -12.85 5.36 22.03
CA GLN A 143 -13.95 5.77 22.91
C GLN A 143 -13.54 7.08 23.62
N PRO A 144 -13.81 8.24 22.99
CA PRO A 144 -13.40 9.52 23.56
C PRO A 144 -14.25 9.89 24.78
N SER A 145 -13.65 10.62 25.73
CA SER A 145 -14.38 11.16 26.90
C SER A 145 -15.10 12.47 26.62
N GLY A 146 -14.90 13.06 25.43
CA GLY A 146 -15.47 14.34 25.02
C GLY A 146 -15.59 14.45 23.50
N LYS A 147 -16.00 15.64 23.02
CA LYS A 147 -16.05 15.91 21.58
C LYS A 147 -14.66 15.97 20.98
N LEU A 148 -14.47 15.29 19.85
CA LEU A 148 -13.23 15.30 19.10
C LEU A 148 -13.21 16.36 17.99
N PRO A 149 -12.04 16.92 17.68
CA PRO A 149 -11.86 17.74 16.48
C PRO A 149 -11.93 16.86 15.23
N VAL A 150 -12.94 17.08 14.39
CA VAL A 150 -13.17 16.30 13.17
C VAL A 150 -12.60 17.02 11.96
N ALA A 151 -11.90 16.31 11.08
CA ALA A 151 -11.39 16.85 9.85
C ALA A 151 -12.50 17.19 8.85
N THR A 152 -12.32 18.30 8.12
CA THR A 152 -13.19 18.61 6.99
C THR A 152 -12.74 17.81 5.76
N LEU A 153 -13.59 16.92 5.28
CA LEU A 153 -13.29 16.13 4.09
C LEU A 153 -13.67 16.89 2.82
N GLY A 154 -12.70 17.04 1.89
CA GLY A 154 -12.87 17.66 0.58
C GLY A 154 -13.46 16.74 -0.48
N ASP A 155 -13.22 17.05 -1.74
CA ASP A 155 -13.63 16.27 -2.91
C ASP A 155 -12.42 16.08 -3.84
N SER A 156 -11.87 14.88 -3.87
CA SER A 156 -10.68 14.56 -4.69
C SER A 156 -10.94 14.54 -6.19
N SER A 157 -12.20 14.41 -6.64
CA SER A 157 -12.54 14.46 -8.08
C SER A 157 -12.39 15.86 -8.68
N ARG A 158 -12.31 16.89 -7.83
CA ARG A 158 -12.18 18.30 -8.24
C ARG A 158 -10.73 18.81 -8.22
N LEU A 159 -9.79 17.98 -7.75
CA LEU A 159 -8.38 18.35 -7.70
C LEU A 159 -7.79 18.60 -9.09
N LYS A 160 -6.96 19.63 -9.16
CA LYS A 160 -6.22 19.98 -10.38
C LYS A 160 -4.72 19.92 -10.11
N VAL A 161 -3.99 19.48 -11.11
CA VAL A 161 -2.51 19.56 -11.12
C VAL A 161 -2.08 21.02 -10.92
N GLY A 162 -1.10 21.23 -10.03
CA GLY A 162 -0.61 22.55 -9.63
C GLY A 162 -1.30 23.16 -8.41
N GLU A 163 -2.41 22.60 -7.89
CA GLU A 163 -2.98 23.03 -6.62
C GLU A 163 -2.02 22.71 -5.46
N PHE A 164 -2.02 23.55 -4.41
CA PHE A 164 -1.24 23.26 -3.20
C PHE A 164 -1.66 21.95 -2.56
N ALA A 165 -0.67 21.16 -2.17
CA ALA A 165 -0.79 19.91 -1.44
C ALA A 165 0.00 20.01 -0.14
N ILE A 166 -0.68 19.87 0.99
CA ILE A 166 -0.09 19.99 2.33
C ILE A 166 -0.21 18.63 3.00
N ALA A 167 0.91 17.90 3.13
CA ALA A 167 0.92 16.64 3.84
C ALA A 167 1.19 16.89 5.34
N VAL A 168 0.34 16.31 6.18
CA VAL A 168 0.43 16.44 7.64
C VAL A 168 0.59 15.06 8.26
N GLY A 169 1.45 14.95 9.26
CA GLY A 169 1.60 13.75 10.07
C GLY A 169 1.96 14.08 11.50
N ASN A 170 1.87 13.08 12.37
CA ASN A 170 2.26 13.20 13.77
C ASN A 170 3.13 11.99 14.18
N PRO A 171 4.34 11.86 13.61
CA PRO A 171 5.14 10.63 13.74
C PRO A 171 5.53 10.29 15.19
N PHE A 172 5.71 11.29 16.04
CA PHE A 172 6.20 11.08 17.41
C PHE A 172 5.18 11.45 18.49
N GLY A 173 3.95 11.87 18.11
CA GLY A 173 2.91 12.29 19.06
C GLY A 173 3.27 13.55 19.89
N LEU A 174 4.32 14.28 19.51
CA LEU A 174 4.75 15.50 20.17
C LEU A 174 4.28 16.73 19.45
N GLU A 175 4.61 16.84 18.15
CA GLU A 175 4.21 17.95 17.26
C GLU A 175 3.94 17.39 15.86
N SER A 176 2.97 17.99 15.18
CA SER A 176 2.66 17.62 13.80
C SER A 176 3.75 18.08 12.84
N THR A 177 4.20 17.18 11.99
CA THR A 177 5.10 17.50 10.87
C THR A 177 4.26 17.89 9.67
N VAL A 178 4.60 19.02 9.03
CA VAL A 178 3.92 19.54 7.85
C VAL A 178 4.91 19.68 6.72
N THR A 179 4.56 19.16 5.55
CA THR A 179 5.31 19.37 4.31
C THR A 179 4.39 19.97 3.25
N LEU A 180 4.93 20.89 2.44
CA LEU A 180 4.20 21.61 1.42
C LEU A 180 4.76 21.28 0.04
N GLY A 181 3.87 21.06 -0.89
CA GLY A 181 4.15 20.85 -2.31
C GLY A 181 2.92 21.18 -3.15
N VAL A 182 2.84 20.55 -4.31
CA VAL A 182 1.70 20.68 -5.23
C VAL A 182 1.16 19.29 -5.62
N VAL A 183 -0.05 19.26 -6.13
CA VAL A 183 -0.58 18.10 -6.84
C VAL A 183 0.17 17.97 -8.16
N SER A 184 1.00 16.95 -8.29
CA SER A 184 1.82 16.69 -9.48
C SER A 184 1.06 15.92 -10.56
N ALA A 185 0.16 15.01 -10.15
CA ALA A 185 -0.73 14.26 -11.04
C ALA A 185 -1.93 13.69 -10.25
N THR A 186 -2.98 13.31 -10.97
CA THR A 186 -4.12 12.55 -10.46
C THR A 186 -4.35 11.31 -11.29
N GLY A 187 -4.94 10.25 -10.73
CA GLY A 187 -5.22 9.00 -11.47
C GLY A 187 -3.97 8.18 -11.82
N ARG A 188 -2.91 8.26 -11.01
CA ARG A 188 -1.68 7.52 -11.23
C ARG A 188 -1.73 6.15 -10.56
N SER A 189 -1.23 5.14 -11.29
CA SER A 189 -0.86 3.86 -10.67
C SER A 189 0.55 4.04 -10.08
N ALA A 190 0.72 3.69 -8.81
CA ALA A 190 2.02 3.84 -8.13
C ALA A 190 3.05 2.83 -8.67
N GLU A 191 2.63 1.60 -8.98
CA GLU A 191 3.43 0.57 -9.66
C GLU A 191 2.53 -0.31 -10.54
N PRO A 192 3.07 -0.90 -11.64
CA PRO A 192 2.30 -1.76 -12.54
C PRO A 192 1.75 -3.04 -11.87
N ASP A 193 2.42 -3.51 -10.82
CA ASP A 193 2.16 -4.80 -10.17
C ASP A 193 1.37 -4.71 -8.87
N ILE A 194 1.00 -3.49 -8.40
CA ILE A 194 0.16 -3.34 -7.22
C ILE A 194 -1.31 -3.46 -7.62
N GLU A 195 -1.89 -4.62 -7.38
CA GLU A 195 -3.34 -4.83 -7.54
C GLU A 195 -4.12 -3.86 -6.64
N GLY A 196 -4.85 -2.91 -7.25
CA GLY A 196 -5.74 -1.98 -6.55
C GLY A 196 -5.22 -0.56 -6.35
N GLY A 197 -3.97 -0.26 -6.73
CA GLY A 197 -3.33 1.05 -6.58
C GLY A 197 -3.49 1.99 -7.77
N ASP A 198 -4.66 2.08 -8.39
CA ASP A 198 -4.82 2.69 -9.72
C ASP A 198 -5.29 4.15 -9.74
N ASP A 199 -5.47 4.79 -8.60
CA ASP A 199 -6.03 6.16 -8.58
C ASP A 199 -5.40 7.03 -7.49
N PHE A 200 -4.05 7.06 -7.43
CA PHE A 200 -3.35 7.89 -6.45
C PHE A 200 -3.28 9.36 -6.89
N ILE A 201 -3.30 10.24 -5.89
CA ILE A 201 -2.84 11.62 -6.02
C ILE A 201 -1.33 11.60 -5.87
N GLN A 202 -0.60 12.08 -6.89
CA GLN A 202 0.83 12.27 -6.81
C GLN A 202 1.13 13.71 -6.36
N THR A 203 2.11 13.87 -5.46
CA THR A 203 2.56 15.16 -4.95
C THR A 203 4.09 15.18 -4.79
N ASP A 204 4.69 16.35 -4.84
CA ASP A 204 6.08 16.59 -4.48
C ASP A 204 6.24 17.04 -3.01
N ALA A 205 5.14 17.21 -2.27
CA ALA A 205 5.20 17.30 -0.82
C ALA A 205 5.88 16.04 -0.26
N SER A 206 6.86 16.22 0.63
CA SER A 206 7.64 15.09 1.15
C SER A 206 6.76 14.13 1.96
N ILE A 207 6.59 12.91 1.46
CA ILE A 207 5.94 11.81 2.16
C ILE A 207 7.04 10.90 2.71
N ASN A 208 7.03 10.69 4.03
CA ASN A 208 8.04 9.91 4.75
C ASN A 208 7.36 9.03 5.81
N PRO A 209 8.05 7.99 6.33
CA PRO A 209 7.57 7.26 7.50
C PRO A 209 7.18 8.21 8.62
N GLY A 210 5.95 8.09 9.10
CA GLY A 210 5.37 8.92 10.14
C GLY A 210 4.26 9.87 9.67
N ASN A 211 4.24 10.34 8.41
CA ASN A 211 3.06 11.00 7.87
C ASN A 211 2.11 10.05 7.10
N SER A 212 2.48 8.78 6.90
CA SER A 212 1.58 7.73 6.40
C SER A 212 0.35 7.61 7.27
N GLY A 213 -0.83 7.55 6.66
CA GLY A 213 -2.14 7.54 7.32
C GLY A 213 -2.66 8.92 7.73
N GLY A 214 -1.80 9.95 7.72
CA GLY A 214 -2.19 11.35 7.91
C GLY A 214 -2.82 11.97 6.66
N PRO A 215 -3.40 13.17 6.77
CA PRO A 215 -4.10 13.80 5.66
C PRO A 215 -3.17 14.47 4.66
N LEU A 216 -3.56 14.44 3.38
CA LEU A 216 -3.17 15.41 2.36
C LEU A 216 -4.26 16.47 2.28
N LEU A 217 -3.90 17.74 2.56
CA LEU A 217 -4.84 18.86 2.59
C LEU A 217 -4.68 19.73 1.34
N ASN A 218 -5.77 20.37 0.93
CA ASN A 218 -5.72 21.50 0.00
C ASN A 218 -5.49 22.85 0.74
N ALA A 219 -5.39 23.95 -0.01
CA ALA A 219 -5.18 25.28 0.57
C ALA A 219 -6.34 25.76 1.47
N ARG A 220 -7.50 25.09 1.47
CA ARG A 220 -8.62 25.37 2.36
C ARG A 220 -8.59 24.58 3.66
N GLY A 221 -7.60 23.68 3.83
CA GLY A 221 -7.51 22.76 4.97
C GLY A 221 -8.49 21.59 4.89
N GLU A 222 -9.04 21.32 3.71
CA GLU A 222 -9.89 20.15 3.48
C GLU A 222 -9.01 18.94 3.15
N VAL A 223 -9.31 17.78 3.72
CA VAL A 223 -8.64 16.52 3.41
C VAL A 223 -9.03 16.08 2.01
N VAL A 224 -8.07 16.02 1.09
CA VAL A 224 -8.26 15.57 -0.30
C VAL A 224 -7.66 14.20 -0.55
N GLY A 225 -6.84 13.70 0.38
CA GLY A 225 -6.30 12.33 0.34
C GLY A 225 -5.72 11.91 1.68
N ILE A 226 -5.35 10.64 1.77
CA ILE A 226 -4.60 10.05 2.89
C ILE A 226 -3.20 9.71 2.39
N ASN A 227 -2.17 10.25 3.03
CA ASN A 227 -0.78 10.02 2.67
C ASN A 227 -0.44 8.53 2.80
N THR A 228 0.28 7.98 1.83
CA THR A 228 0.77 6.61 1.89
C THR A 228 2.24 6.55 1.43
N ALA A 229 3.11 5.86 2.18
CA ALA A 229 4.51 5.73 1.82
C ALA A 229 4.68 4.49 0.95
N MET A 230 4.54 4.62 -0.36
CA MET A 230 4.55 3.47 -1.27
C MET A 230 5.72 3.38 -2.24
N VAL A 231 6.57 4.39 -2.39
CA VAL A 231 7.63 4.29 -3.41
C VAL A 231 8.99 4.66 -2.86
N THR A 232 9.88 3.66 -2.83
CA THR A 232 11.31 3.81 -2.48
C THR A 232 12.17 4.38 -3.62
N ALA A 233 11.62 4.57 -4.81
CA ALA A 233 12.36 4.93 -6.01
C ALA A 233 12.13 6.38 -6.43
N GLY A 234 12.76 7.35 -5.75
CA GLY A 234 12.88 8.73 -6.22
C GLY A 234 12.52 9.81 -5.21
N GLN A 235 13.35 10.84 -5.11
CA GLN A 235 13.04 12.05 -4.34
C GLN A 235 11.94 12.85 -5.06
N GLY A 236 10.95 13.36 -4.31
CA GLY A 236 9.86 14.17 -4.87
C GLY A 236 8.69 13.40 -5.47
N LEU A 237 8.56 12.10 -5.17
CA LEU A 237 7.42 11.25 -5.55
C LEU A 237 6.66 10.80 -4.31
N GLY A 238 5.74 11.64 -3.84
CA GLY A 238 4.77 11.30 -2.80
C GLY A 238 3.44 10.84 -3.40
N PHE A 239 2.75 9.94 -2.70
CA PHE A 239 1.43 9.45 -3.10
C PHE A 239 0.44 9.56 -1.96
N ALA A 240 -0.81 9.82 -2.31
CA ALA A 240 -1.93 9.80 -1.38
C ALA A 240 -3.15 9.11 -2.00
N ILE A 241 -3.88 8.38 -1.18
CA ILE A 241 -5.14 7.73 -1.55
C ILE A 241 -6.21 8.81 -1.62
N PRO A 242 -6.95 8.98 -2.75
CA PRO A 242 -7.98 10.00 -2.88
C PRO A 242 -9.06 9.88 -1.81
N ILE A 243 -9.50 11.01 -1.26
CA ILE A 243 -10.49 11.01 -0.18
C ILE A 243 -11.85 10.41 -0.59
N ASN A 244 -12.22 10.50 -1.88
CA ASN A 244 -13.46 9.89 -2.35
C ASN A 244 -13.36 8.35 -2.33
N THR A 245 -12.19 7.78 -2.63
CA THR A 245 -11.91 6.36 -2.45
C THR A 245 -11.99 5.96 -0.97
N VAL A 246 -11.37 6.76 -0.10
CA VAL A 246 -11.40 6.52 1.35
C VAL A 246 -12.84 6.52 1.89
N ARG A 247 -13.70 7.46 1.46
CA ARG A 247 -15.10 7.51 1.87
C ARG A 247 -15.88 6.26 1.45
N ALA A 248 -15.70 5.81 0.20
CA ALA A 248 -16.37 4.62 -0.27
C ALA A 248 -15.95 3.37 0.52
N VAL A 249 -14.64 3.25 0.78
CA VAL A 249 -14.06 2.16 1.58
C VAL A 249 -14.54 2.23 3.04
N GLU A 250 -14.52 3.41 3.65
CA GLU A 250 -14.95 3.63 5.04
C GLU A 250 -16.38 3.19 5.27
N GLN A 251 -17.31 3.57 4.38
CA GLN A 251 -18.71 3.17 4.47
C GLN A 251 -18.89 1.65 4.50
N ASP A 252 -18.19 0.93 3.63
CA ASP A 252 -18.25 -0.54 3.59
C ASP A 252 -17.60 -1.16 4.85
N LEU A 253 -16.46 -0.63 5.28
CA LEU A 253 -15.76 -1.13 6.47
C LEU A 253 -16.60 -0.92 7.74
N VAL A 254 -17.27 0.23 7.88
CA VAL A 254 -18.14 0.51 9.02
C VAL A 254 -19.41 -0.36 9.00
N ALA A 255 -20.00 -0.57 7.83
CA ALA A 255 -21.24 -1.34 7.69
C ALA A 255 -21.01 -2.86 7.80
N HIS A 256 -19.90 -3.37 7.29
CA HIS A 256 -19.69 -4.81 7.08
C HIS A 256 -18.39 -5.35 7.69
N GLY A 257 -17.50 -4.49 8.19
CA GLY A 257 -16.16 -4.88 8.67
C GLY A 257 -15.17 -5.26 7.56
N ALA A 258 -15.61 -5.29 6.31
CA ALA A 258 -14.81 -5.62 5.14
C ALA A 258 -15.43 -5.03 3.86
N ILE A 259 -14.62 -4.80 2.83
CA ILE A 259 -15.13 -4.38 1.53
C ILE A 259 -15.73 -5.58 0.80
N ARG A 260 -16.96 -5.43 0.35
CA ARG A 260 -17.66 -6.42 -0.45
C ARG A 260 -17.46 -6.12 -1.93
N ARG A 261 -16.49 -6.76 -2.55
CA ARG A 261 -16.19 -6.58 -3.98
C ARG A 261 -16.91 -7.59 -4.85
N GLY A 262 -17.43 -7.10 -5.96
CA GLY A 262 -17.96 -7.98 -7.00
C GLY A 262 -16.85 -8.82 -7.63
N TRP A 263 -17.20 -10.06 -7.98
CA TRP A 263 -16.33 -11.00 -8.67
C TRP A 263 -17.11 -11.75 -9.75
N LEU A 264 -16.42 -12.05 -10.86
CA LEU A 264 -17.00 -12.78 -11.99
C LEU A 264 -16.25 -14.06 -12.35
N GLY A 265 -14.99 -14.19 -11.90
CA GLY A 265 -14.16 -15.34 -12.24
C GLY A 265 -13.60 -15.31 -13.66
N LEU A 266 -13.17 -14.14 -14.12
CA LEU A 266 -12.57 -13.93 -15.43
C LEU A 266 -11.10 -13.59 -15.33
N GLY A 267 -10.26 -14.27 -16.11
CA GLY A 267 -8.93 -13.79 -16.50
C GLY A 267 -9.10 -12.97 -17.78
N ILE A 268 -8.47 -11.79 -17.80
CA ILE A 268 -8.63 -10.83 -18.89
C ILE A 268 -7.28 -10.20 -19.26
N GLN A 269 -7.16 -9.80 -20.51
CA GLN A 269 -5.97 -9.13 -21.00
C GLN A 269 -6.31 -8.02 -22.01
N ILE A 270 -5.35 -7.13 -22.24
CA ILE A 270 -5.42 -6.12 -23.28
C ILE A 270 -5.63 -6.80 -24.63
N LEU A 271 -6.43 -6.18 -25.50
CA LEU A 271 -6.69 -6.62 -26.87
C LEU A 271 -5.87 -5.76 -27.87
N PRO A 272 -4.66 -6.18 -28.26
CA PRO A 272 -3.90 -5.50 -29.32
C PRO A 272 -4.61 -5.62 -30.67
N PRO A 273 -4.37 -4.68 -31.62
CA PRO A 273 -5.02 -4.69 -32.94
C PRO A 273 -4.87 -6.01 -33.71
N GLU A 274 -3.71 -6.65 -33.59
CA GLU A 274 -3.40 -7.92 -34.26
C GLU A 274 -4.29 -9.05 -33.74
N LEU A 275 -4.49 -9.10 -32.41
CA LEU A 275 -5.38 -10.07 -31.79
C LEU A 275 -6.84 -9.74 -32.10
N ALA A 276 -7.23 -8.45 -32.14
CA ALA A 276 -8.58 -8.04 -32.49
C ALA A 276 -8.95 -8.53 -33.91
N GLU A 277 -8.04 -8.43 -34.88
CA GLU A 277 -8.25 -8.94 -36.22
C GLU A 277 -8.34 -10.46 -36.25
N ALA A 278 -7.46 -11.18 -35.54
CA ALA A 278 -7.46 -12.64 -35.48
C ALA A 278 -8.73 -13.21 -34.83
N PHE A 279 -9.33 -12.51 -33.87
CA PHE A 279 -10.60 -12.90 -33.22
C PHE A 279 -11.85 -12.33 -33.92
N GLY A 280 -11.70 -11.74 -35.12
CA GLY A 280 -12.83 -11.22 -35.91
C GLY A 280 -13.42 -9.91 -35.34
N ALA A 281 -12.69 -9.16 -34.56
CA ALA A 281 -13.11 -7.91 -33.92
C ALA A 281 -12.33 -6.70 -34.43
N LYS A 282 -11.97 -6.69 -35.72
CA LYS A 282 -11.19 -5.61 -36.34
C LYS A 282 -11.83 -4.24 -36.10
N GLY A 283 -11.11 -3.32 -35.49
CA GLY A 283 -11.57 -1.95 -35.20
C GLY A 283 -12.44 -1.83 -33.94
N GLU A 284 -12.79 -2.90 -33.27
CA GLU A 284 -13.50 -2.86 -31.98
C GLU A 284 -12.51 -2.61 -30.83
N LYS A 285 -12.97 -1.84 -29.84
CA LYS A 285 -12.27 -1.69 -28.56
C LYS A 285 -12.89 -2.63 -27.54
N GLY A 286 -12.06 -3.29 -26.75
CA GLY A 286 -12.52 -4.24 -25.75
C GLY A 286 -11.34 -4.91 -25.03
N ILE A 287 -11.65 -5.91 -24.24
CA ILE A 287 -10.67 -6.73 -23.52
C ILE A 287 -10.88 -8.20 -23.86
N LEU A 288 -9.79 -8.96 -23.99
CA LEU A 288 -9.84 -10.37 -24.34
C LEU A 288 -9.97 -11.22 -23.07
N VAL A 289 -10.94 -12.13 -23.05
CA VAL A 289 -11.08 -13.14 -21.99
C VAL A 289 -10.09 -14.28 -22.27
N ASN A 290 -9.06 -14.41 -21.45
CA ASN A 290 -8.03 -15.44 -21.56
C ASN A 290 -8.23 -16.61 -20.60
N ARG A 291 -9.13 -16.47 -19.62
CA ARG A 291 -9.48 -17.52 -18.66
C ARG A 291 -10.91 -17.34 -18.16
N VAL A 292 -11.61 -18.44 -17.95
CA VAL A 292 -12.87 -18.50 -17.21
C VAL A 292 -12.69 -19.52 -16.08
N VAL A 293 -12.94 -19.09 -14.85
CA VAL A 293 -12.79 -19.96 -13.67
C VAL A 293 -13.96 -20.93 -13.64
N PRO A 294 -13.73 -22.26 -13.52
CA PRO A 294 -14.80 -23.23 -13.41
C PRO A 294 -15.74 -22.94 -12.23
N GLY A 295 -17.06 -23.09 -12.43
CA GLY A 295 -18.08 -22.79 -11.43
C GLY A 295 -18.32 -21.30 -11.16
N SER A 296 -17.65 -20.40 -11.90
CA SER A 296 -17.77 -18.96 -11.68
C SER A 296 -19.06 -18.37 -12.24
N PRO A 297 -19.44 -17.15 -11.79
CA PRO A 297 -20.54 -16.39 -12.40
C PRO A 297 -20.43 -16.25 -13.92
N ALA A 298 -19.22 -15.99 -14.41
CA ALA A 298 -18.97 -15.83 -15.84
C ALA A 298 -19.21 -17.14 -16.63
N GLU A 299 -18.76 -18.29 -16.10
CA GLU A 299 -19.02 -19.58 -16.73
C GLU A 299 -20.52 -19.89 -16.78
N ARG A 300 -21.22 -19.72 -15.64
CA ARG A 300 -22.68 -19.93 -15.58
C ARG A 300 -23.45 -18.99 -16.48
N GLY A 301 -22.95 -17.74 -16.67
CA GLY A 301 -23.50 -16.76 -17.61
C GLY A 301 -23.15 -17.02 -19.06
N GLY A 302 -22.37 -18.07 -19.35
CA GLY A 302 -22.05 -18.49 -20.73
C GLY A 302 -20.91 -17.71 -21.38
N VAL A 303 -20.10 -16.96 -20.63
CA VAL A 303 -18.85 -16.35 -21.09
C VAL A 303 -17.83 -17.45 -21.36
N ARG A 304 -17.02 -17.31 -22.42
CA ARG A 304 -16.03 -18.31 -22.84
C ARG A 304 -14.66 -17.67 -23.03
N MET A 305 -13.63 -18.48 -22.91
CA MET A 305 -12.29 -18.09 -23.31
C MET A 305 -12.28 -17.74 -24.81
N GLY A 306 -11.63 -16.64 -25.17
CA GLY A 306 -11.65 -16.09 -26.52
C GLY A 306 -12.75 -15.07 -26.79
N ASP A 307 -13.68 -14.85 -25.88
CA ASP A 307 -14.64 -13.76 -26.00
C ASP A 307 -13.92 -12.41 -25.85
N ILE A 308 -14.35 -11.42 -26.62
CA ILE A 308 -13.91 -10.03 -26.46
C ILE A 308 -15.04 -9.27 -25.79
N LEU A 309 -14.79 -8.82 -24.57
CA LEU A 309 -15.74 -8.10 -23.75
C LEU A 309 -15.73 -6.62 -24.15
N VAL A 310 -16.88 -6.10 -24.63
CA VAL A 310 -17.03 -4.75 -25.18
C VAL A 310 -17.92 -3.85 -24.32
N ALA A 311 -18.80 -4.43 -23.46
CA ALA A 311 -19.60 -3.65 -22.53
C ALA A 311 -19.94 -4.44 -21.26
N PHE A 312 -20.08 -3.70 -20.16
CA PHE A 312 -20.56 -4.14 -18.86
C PHE A 312 -21.81 -3.34 -18.50
N GLY A 313 -22.96 -3.97 -18.54
CA GLY A 313 -24.24 -3.29 -18.47
C GLY A 313 -24.39 -2.27 -19.60
N LYS A 314 -24.59 -1.00 -19.22
CA LYS A 314 -24.71 0.12 -20.18
C LYS A 314 -23.37 0.80 -20.50
N THR A 315 -22.29 0.41 -19.80
CA THR A 315 -20.97 1.06 -19.93
C THR A 315 -20.12 0.30 -20.93
N ARG A 316 -19.63 0.99 -21.96
CA ARG A 316 -18.63 0.42 -22.88
C ARG A 316 -17.32 0.21 -22.13
N VAL A 317 -16.63 -0.89 -22.40
CA VAL A 317 -15.37 -1.26 -21.79
C VAL A 317 -14.28 -1.18 -22.86
N SER A 318 -13.26 -0.36 -22.59
CA SER A 318 -12.14 -0.15 -23.48
C SER A 318 -10.79 -0.61 -22.90
N GLY A 319 -10.76 -0.96 -21.61
CA GLY A 319 -9.54 -1.34 -20.91
C GLY A 319 -9.78 -2.24 -19.70
N VAL A 320 -8.74 -3.02 -19.37
CA VAL A 320 -8.75 -4.00 -18.25
C VAL A 320 -9.09 -3.32 -16.91
N LYS A 321 -8.46 -2.22 -16.60
CA LYS A 321 -8.66 -1.48 -15.35
C LYS A 321 -10.07 -0.93 -15.18
N GLU A 322 -10.64 -0.40 -16.27
CA GLU A 322 -12.02 0.07 -16.29
C GLU A 322 -13.00 -1.06 -15.96
N PHE A 323 -12.82 -2.20 -16.60
CA PHE A 323 -13.65 -3.38 -16.34
C PHE A 323 -13.52 -3.88 -14.90
N GLN A 324 -12.31 -3.97 -14.39
CA GLN A 324 -12.06 -4.39 -13.00
C GLN A 324 -12.76 -3.46 -11.99
N ARG A 325 -12.73 -2.14 -12.22
CA ARG A 325 -13.45 -1.17 -11.37
C ARG A 325 -14.97 -1.37 -11.45
N LEU A 326 -15.51 -1.56 -12.64
CA LEU A 326 -16.95 -1.80 -12.82
C LEU A 326 -17.42 -3.07 -12.10
N VAL A 327 -16.66 -4.16 -12.22
CA VAL A 327 -16.97 -5.42 -11.53
C VAL A 327 -16.86 -5.25 -10.02
N ALA A 328 -15.74 -4.71 -9.54
CA ALA A 328 -15.50 -4.53 -8.10
C ALA A 328 -16.50 -3.59 -7.43
N GLY A 329 -16.97 -2.55 -8.14
CA GLY A 329 -17.98 -1.61 -7.67
C GLY A 329 -19.43 -2.09 -7.79
N THR A 330 -19.65 -3.29 -8.33
CA THR A 330 -21.01 -3.85 -8.45
C THR A 330 -21.32 -4.71 -7.24
N ALA A 331 -22.43 -4.43 -6.57
CA ALA A 331 -22.84 -5.17 -5.38
C ALA A 331 -23.01 -6.67 -5.67
N PRO A 332 -22.45 -7.56 -4.85
CA PRO A 332 -22.70 -9.01 -4.96
C PRO A 332 -24.19 -9.32 -4.93
N GLY A 333 -24.61 -10.29 -5.73
CA GLY A 333 -26.02 -10.63 -5.96
C GLY A 333 -26.69 -9.86 -7.12
N SER A 334 -26.07 -8.79 -7.62
CA SER A 334 -26.59 -8.03 -8.75
C SER A 334 -26.42 -8.79 -10.07
N SER A 335 -27.44 -8.78 -10.92
CA SER A 335 -27.35 -9.31 -12.28
C SER A 335 -26.92 -8.22 -13.26
N VAL A 336 -25.90 -8.50 -14.07
CA VAL A 336 -25.36 -7.59 -15.08
C VAL A 336 -25.28 -8.32 -16.41
N THR A 337 -25.62 -7.63 -17.50
CA THR A 337 -25.43 -8.15 -18.85
C THR A 337 -24.06 -7.72 -19.37
N LEU A 338 -23.23 -8.69 -19.75
CA LEU A 338 -21.98 -8.48 -20.47
C LEU A 338 -22.26 -8.56 -21.96
N GLU A 339 -21.80 -7.59 -22.74
CA GLU A 339 -21.80 -7.71 -24.21
C GLU A 339 -20.40 -8.18 -24.63
N VAL A 340 -20.36 -9.33 -25.29
CA VAL A 340 -19.11 -9.92 -25.79
C VAL A 340 -19.20 -10.12 -27.32
N LEU A 341 -18.02 -10.03 -27.96
CA LEU A 341 -17.87 -10.49 -29.34
C LEU A 341 -17.27 -11.89 -29.33
N ARG A 342 -17.99 -12.81 -29.94
CA ARG A 342 -17.59 -14.22 -30.10
C ARG A 342 -17.61 -14.55 -31.59
N GLU A 343 -16.46 -14.88 -32.16
CA GLU A 343 -16.35 -15.18 -33.61
C GLU A 343 -16.97 -14.07 -34.48
N GLY A 344 -16.72 -12.80 -34.12
CA GLY A 344 -17.24 -11.64 -34.84
C GLY A 344 -18.72 -11.31 -34.60
N LYS A 345 -19.43 -12.07 -33.77
CA LYS A 345 -20.86 -11.86 -33.48
C LYS A 345 -21.04 -11.32 -32.06
N ARG A 346 -21.95 -10.36 -31.89
CA ARG A 346 -22.32 -9.84 -30.56
C ARG A 346 -23.21 -10.84 -29.83
N VAL A 347 -22.81 -11.19 -28.62
CA VAL A 347 -23.54 -12.10 -27.72
C VAL A 347 -23.72 -11.40 -26.38
N ALA A 348 -24.94 -11.45 -25.85
CA ALA A 348 -25.25 -10.97 -24.51
C ALA A 348 -25.14 -12.15 -23.53
N ALA A 349 -24.35 -11.99 -22.49
CA ALA A 349 -24.19 -12.95 -21.40
C ALA A 349 -24.65 -12.31 -20.10
N THR A 350 -25.67 -12.84 -19.45
CA THR A 350 -26.14 -12.33 -18.16
C THR A 350 -25.43 -13.08 -17.03
N VAL A 351 -24.75 -12.33 -16.19
CA VAL A 351 -23.97 -12.86 -15.07
C VAL A 351 -24.51 -12.29 -13.75
N THR A 352 -24.56 -13.10 -12.70
CA THR A 352 -24.85 -12.61 -11.36
C THR A 352 -23.51 -12.41 -10.66
N VAL A 353 -23.19 -11.17 -10.31
CA VAL A 353 -21.93 -10.83 -9.62
C VAL A 353 -21.93 -11.52 -8.25
N GLU A 354 -20.89 -12.25 -7.94
CA GLU A 354 -20.66 -12.83 -6.61
C GLU A 354 -19.70 -11.98 -5.80
N GLU A 355 -19.68 -12.20 -4.50
CA GLU A 355 -18.65 -11.60 -3.65
C GLU A 355 -17.33 -12.29 -3.98
N ALA A 356 -16.30 -11.51 -4.28
CA ALA A 356 -14.95 -12.05 -4.32
C ALA A 356 -14.76 -12.77 -3.00
N GLU A 357 -14.63 -14.11 -3.04
CA GLU A 357 -14.31 -14.85 -1.83
C GLU A 357 -13.26 -14.04 -1.10
N LYS A 358 -13.43 -13.86 0.20
CA LYS A 358 -12.40 -13.34 1.08
C LYS A 358 -11.19 -14.24 0.85
N GLN A 359 -10.39 -13.95 -0.16
CA GLN A 359 -9.00 -14.32 -0.14
C GLN A 359 -8.54 -13.70 1.16
N ALA A 360 -8.38 -14.55 2.15
CA ALA A 360 -8.26 -14.21 3.54
C ALA A 360 -7.23 -13.10 3.73
N SER A 361 -7.69 -11.85 3.62
CA SER A 361 -7.00 -10.65 4.07
C SER A 361 -7.15 -10.49 5.59
N VAL A 362 -7.86 -11.40 6.24
CA VAL A 362 -7.52 -11.85 7.55
C VAL A 362 -6.67 -13.11 7.33
N ARG A 363 -5.38 -12.96 7.06
CA ARG A 363 -4.49 -13.87 7.74
C ARG A 363 -4.88 -13.74 9.22
N ARG A 364 -5.81 -14.61 9.71
CA ARG A 364 -5.66 -15.12 11.07
C ARG A 364 -4.17 -15.35 11.16
N PRO A 365 -3.49 -14.98 12.24
CA PRO A 365 -2.13 -15.43 12.45
C PRO A 365 -2.20 -16.94 12.23
N GLN A 366 -1.86 -17.40 11.04
CA GLN A 366 -1.47 -18.78 10.87
C GLN A 366 -0.34 -18.88 11.87
N PRO A 367 -0.32 -19.90 12.74
CA PRO A 367 0.80 -20.10 13.63
C PRO A 367 2.00 -19.94 12.72
N ARG A 368 2.82 -18.90 12.95
CA ARG A 368 3.95 -18.53 12.07
C ARG A 368 4.63 -19.82 11.74
N GLU A 369 4.62 -20.19 10.45
CA GLU A 369 5.41 -21.33 9.98
C GLU A 369 6.80 -21.03 10.50
N SER A 370 7.28 -21.85 11.44
CA SER A 370 8.50 -21.59 12.17
C SER A 370 9.62 -21.45 11.13
N VAL A 371 10.15 -20.25 11.00
CA VAL A 371 11.28 -19.99 10.10
C VAL A 371 12.44 -20.84 10.60
N ASP A 372 13.06 -21.57 9.72
CA ASP A 372 14.17 -22.44 10.05
C ASP A 372 15.47 -21.64 10.30
N PRO A 373 16.57 -22.27 10.70
CA PRO A 373 17.85 -21.59 10.93
C PRO A 373 18.43 -20.87 9.70
N LEU A 374 17.94 -21.16 8.49
CA LEU A 374 18.32 -20.46 7.27
C LEU A 374 17.47 -19.24 6.97
N GLY A 375 16.42 -19.01 7.75
CA GLY A 375 15.49 -17.89 7.58
C GLY A 375 14.41 -18.17 6.53
N MET A 376 14.03 -19.43 6.32
CA MET A 376 13.00 -19.80 5.36
C MET A 376 11.81 -20.49 6.04
N ALA A 377 10.60 -20.22 5.55
CA ALA A 377 9.46 -21.09 5.70
C ALA A 377 9.24 -21.85 4.39
N VAL A 378 8.94 -23.14 4.50
CA VAL A 378 8.75 -24.02 3.34
C VAL A 378 7.53 -24.90 3.50
N ARG A 379 6.90 -25.26 2.37
CA ARG A 379 5.77 -26.19 2.34
C ARG A 379 5.99 -27.33 1.34
N SER A 380 5.25 -28.43 1.53
CA SER A 380 5.23 -29.51 0.54
C SER A 380 4.52 -29.05 -0.74
N LEU A 381 5.07 -29.44 -1.89
CA LEU A 381 4.39 -29.29 -3.16
C LEU A 381 3.26 -30.32 -3.31
N SER A 382 2.17 -29.90 -3.95
CA SER A 382 1.11 -30.84 -4.28
C SER A 382 1.57 -31.80 -5.40
N PRO A 383 1.05 -33.04 -5.43
CA PRO A 383 1.36 -33.98 -6.51
C PRO A 383 1.02 -33.46 -7.92
N GLN A 384 0.06 -32.54 -8.02
CA GLN A 384 -0.32 -31.92 -9.28
C GLN A 384 0.77 -30.93 -9.72
N LEU A 385 1.25 -30.07 -8.83
CA LEU A 385 2.28 -29.08 -9.11
C LEU A 385 3.61 -29.72 -9.48
N LEU A 386 3.96 -30.83 -8.81
CA LEU A 386 5.14 -31.64 -9.16
C LEU A 386 5.09 -32.17 -10.60
N ARG A 387 3.91 -32.61 -11.06
CA ARG A 387 3.72 -33.07 -12.45
C ARG A 387 3.80 -31.92 -13.46
N GLU A 388 3.18 -30.79 -13.14
CA GLU A 388 3.19 -29.59 -14.00
C GLU A 388 4.62 -29.01 -14.18
N MET A 389 5.43 -29.09 -13.12
CA MET A 389 6.83 -28.64 -13.14
C MET A 389 7.82 -29.73 -13.58
N GLU A 390 7.35 -30.94 -13.90
CA GLU A 390 8.17 -32.12 -14.24
C GLU A 390 9.20 -32.45 -13.15
N LEU A 391 8.89 -32.18 -11.87
CA LEU A 391 9.77 -32.41 -10.74
C LEU A 391 9.44 -33.76 -10.03
N ARG A 392 10.48 -34.44 -9.52
CA ARG A 392 10.34 -35.70 -8.77
C ARG A 392 10.12 -35.46 -7.27
N GLY A 393 10.19 -34.24 -6.80
CA GLY A 393 10.06 -33.84 -5.41
C GLY A 393 10.60 -32.43 -5.20
N GLY A 394 10.53 -31.95 -3.97
CA GLY A 394 10.98 -30.63 -3.59
C GLY A 394 10.09 -30.03 -2.50
N VAL A 395 10.53 -28.91 -1.94
CA VAL A 395 9.73 -28.08 -1.05
C VAL A 395 9.71 -26.66 -1.58
N GLU A 396 8.53 -26.05 -1.58
CA GLU A 396 8.34 -24.66 -2.01
C GLU A 396 8.68 -23.71 -0.87
N VAL A 397 9.44 -22.68 -1.17
CA VAL A 397 9.76 -21.59 -0.25
C VAL A 397 8.58 -20.63 -0.21
N THR A 398 7.89 -20.58 0.92
CA THR A 398 6.72 -19.73 1.12
C THR A 398 7.06 -18.37 1.72
N PHE A 399 8.24 -18.27 2.34
CA PHE A 399 8.75 -17.04 2.92
C PHE A 399 10.27 -17.11 3.05
N VAL A 400 10.95 -15.97 2.85
CA VAL A 400 12.39 -15.81 3.10
C VAL A 400 12.59 -14.54 3.94
N GLU A 401 13.14 -14.72 5.12
CA GLU A 401 13.47 -13.59 6.01
C GLU A 401 14.57 -12.72 5.38
N THR A 402 14.32 -11.43 5.26
CA THR A 402 15.30 -10.46 4.73
C THR A 402 16.57 -10.47 5.59
N SER A 403 17.74 -10.45 4.95
CA SER A 403 19.07 -10.57 5.60
C SER A 403 19.30 -11.92 6.31
N SER A 404 18.56 -12.96 5.95
CA SER A 404 18.81 -14.33 6.38
C SER A 404 19.89 -15.00 5.53
N PRO A 405 20.49 -16.11 6.00
CA PRO A 405 21.41 -16.92 5.19
C PRO A 405 20.86 -17.32 3.81
N ALA A 406 19.57 -17.60 3.73
CA ALA A 406 18.89 -17.92 2.48
C ALA A 406 18.72 -16.71 1.57
N TRP A 407 18.29 -15.57 2.14
CA TRP A 407 18.14 -14.30 1.42
C TRP A 407 19.48 -13.83 0.82
N ASP A 408 20.53 -13.80 1.65
CA ASP A 408 21.89 -13.40 1.26
C ASP A 408 22.47 -14.35 0.22
N GLY A 409 22.05 -15.62 0.24
CA GLY A 409 22.40 -16.65 -0.73
C GLY A 409 21.64 -16.55 -2.04
N GLY A 410 20.62 -15.70 -2.12
CA GLY A 410 19.82 -15.51 -3.32
C GLY A 410 18.60 -16.40 -3.44
N VAL A 411 18.16 -17.09 -2.37
CA VAL A 411 16.87 -17.79 -2.33
C VAL A 411 15.75 -16.73 -2.29
N ARG A 412 14.66 -17.00 -2.96
CA ARG A 412 13.49 -16.12 -3.03
C ARG A 412 12.22 -16.92 -2.75
N GLU A 413 11.19 -16.21 -2.35
CA GLU A 413 9.83 -16.74 -2.23
C GLU A 413 9.36 -17.26 -3.59
N GLY A 414 8.71 -18.43 -3.61
CA GLY A 414 8.33 -19.13 -4.83
C GLY A 414 9.37 -20.11 -5.39
N ASP A 415 10.60 -20.12 -4.87
CA ASP A 415 11.60 -21.12 -5.25
C ASP A 415 11.18 -22.53 -4.80
N VAL A 416 11.52 -23.54 -5.57
CA VAL A 416 11.41 -24.93 -5.13
C VAL A 416 12.79 -25.48 -4.82
N LEU A 417 13.06 -25.81 -3.56
CA LEU A 417 14.30 -26.42 -3.11
C LEU A 417 14.33 -27.90 -3.50
N LEU A 418 15.29 -28.27 -4.34
CA LEU A 418 15.49 -29.63 -4.87
C LEU A 418 16.60 -30.36 -4.14
N SER A 419 17.62 -29.64 -3.66
CA SER A 419 18.69 -30.21 -2.84
C SER A 419 19.33 -29.15 -1.95
N ILE A 420 19.89 -29.57 -0.79
CA ILE A 420 20.73 -28.75 0.09
C ILE A 420 22.00 -29.56 0.36
N HIS A 421 23.17 -28.92 0.17
CA HIS A 421 24.48 -29.50 0.45
C HIS A 421 24.62 -30.96 -0.07
N ARG A 422 24.20 -31.19 -1.34
CA ARG A 422 24.21 -32.51 -2.05
C ARG A 422 23.16 -33.52 -1.54
N GLU A 423 22.36 -33.21 -0.49
CA GLU A 423 21.24 -34.05 -0.08
C GLU A 423 20.00 -33.67 -0.92
N THR A 424 19.44 -34.64 -1.65
CA THR A 424 18.20 -34.44 -2.42
C THR A 424 17.04 -34.26 -1.49
N ILE A 425 16.15 -33.32 -1.83
CA ILE A 425 14.94 -33.00 -1.05
C ILE A 425 13.72 -33.41 -1.88
N ARG A 426 12.92 -34.33 -1.34
CA ARG A 426 11.66 -34.76 -1.96
C ARG A 426 10.43 -34.30 -1.17
N ASN A 427 10.62 -34.03 0.14
CA ASN A 427 9.55 -33.66 1.07
C ASN A 427 10.09 -32.86 2.26
N LEU A 428 9.17 -32.38 3.12
CA LEU A 428 9.51 -31.57 4.30
C LEU A 428 10.41 -32.31 5.32
N ASP A 429 10.29 -33.61 5.47
CA ASP A 429 11.11 -34.35 6.44
C ASP A 429 12.56 -34.47 5.98
N GLU A 430 12.77 -34.72 4.69
CA GLU A 430 14.12 -34.69 4.08
C GLU A 430 14.73 -33.29 4.14
N TYR A 431 13.94 -32.26 3.89
CA TYR A 431 14.34 -30.87 4.05
C TYR A 431 14.83 -30.57 5.48
N ARG A 432 14.01 -30.86 6.49
CA ARG A 432 14.36 -30.64 7.91
C ARG A 432 15.65 -31.37 8.30
N LYS A 433 15.82 -32.59 7.84
CA LYS A 433 17.05 -33.37 8.05
C LYS A 433 18.27 -32.71 7.39
N ALA A 434 18.13 -32.26 6.13
CA ALA A 434 19.22 -31.60 5.41
C ALA A 434 19.64 -30.30 6.10
N VAL A 435 18.68 -29.47 6.51
CA VAL A 435 18.94 -28.21 7.24
C VAL A 435 19.65 -28.48 8.58
N SER A 436 19.21 -29.51 9.35
CA SER A 436 19.81 -29.83 10.66
C SER A 436 21.26 -30.34 10.56
N ARG A 437 21.68 -30.83 9.39
CA ARG A 437 23.01 -31.35 9.14
C ARG A 437 23.97 -30.35 8.48
N LEU A 438 23.49 -29.14 8.20
CA LEU A 438 24.32 -28.11 7.61
C LEU A 438 25.53 -27.79 8.49
N PRO A 439 26.74 -27.74 7.91
CA PRO A 439 27.94 -27.40 8.65
C PRO A 439 27.88 -25.95 9.14
N LYS A 440 28.00 -25.76 10.46
CA LYS A 440 28.02 -24.42 11.04
C LYS A 440 29.24 -23.63 10.60
N GLY A 441 29.07 -22.36 10.22
CA GLY A 441 30.16 -21.45 9.87
C GLY A 441 30.86 -21.77 8.54
N ARG A 442 30.38 -22.72 7.73
CA ARG A 442 30.95 -23.03 6.41
C ARG A 442 29.94 -22.72 5.31
N PRO A 443 30.39 -22.20 4.15
CA PRO A 443 29.54 -22.03 2.99
C PRO A 443 28.88 -23.34 2.56
N SER A 444 27.60 -23.31 2.30
CA SER A 444 26.84 -24.40 1.70
C SER A 444 26.15 -23.91 0.42
N PHE A 445 25.43 -24.80 -0.25
CA PHE A 445 24.67 -24.43 -1.44
C PHE A 445 23.37 -25.22 -1.49
N ALA A 446 22.37 -24.63 -2.19
CA ALA A 446 21.14 -25.32 -2.53
C ALA A 446 20.93 -25.29 -4.04
N LEU A 447 20.28 -26.32 -4.57
CA LEU A 447 19.73 -26.33 -5.91
C LEU A 447 18.26 -25.93 -5.80
N VAL A 448 17.91 -24.85 -6.47
CA VAL A 448 16.54 -24.35 -6.53
C VAL A 448 16.02 -24.40 -7.97
N TYR A 449 14.71 -24.57 -8.10
CA TYR A 449 13.99 -24.41 -9.35
C TYR A 449 13.20 -23.12 -9.26
N ARG A 450 13.42 -22.21 -10.20
CA ARG A 450 12.80 -20.89 -10.31
C ARG A 450 12.40 -20.65 -11.76
N GLU A 451 11.14 -20.36 -12.04
CA GLU A 451 10.64 -19.97 -13.38
C GLU A 451 11.08 -20.92 -14.52
N GLY A 452 11.07 -22.23 -14.29
CA GLY A 452 11.45 -23.22 -15.30
C GLY A 452 12.94 -23.55 -15.34
N VAL A 453 13.80 -22.90 -14.55
CA VAL A 453 15.26 -23.08 -14.56
C VAL A 453 15.76 -23.62 -13.23
N GLN A 454 16.71 -24.58 -13.28
CA GLN A 454 17.43 -25.02 -12.09
C GLN A 454 18.70 -24.19 -11.92
N LEU A 455 18.94 -23.64 -10.72
CA LEU A 455 20.13 -22.85 -10.41
C LEU A 455 20.65 -23.15 -9.00
N TYR A 456 21.98 -23.04 -8.84
CA TYR A 456 22.63 -23.15 -7.54
C TYR A 456 22.66 -21.79 -6.85
N VAL A 457 22.30 -21.78 -5.58
CA VAL A 457 22.38 -20.61 -4.69
C VAL A 457 23.30 -20.92 -3.52
N ALA A 458 24.08 -19.94 -3.07
CA ALA A 458 24.97 -20.10 -1.93
C ALA A 458 24.19 -19.91 -0.62
N LEU A 459 24.41 -20.79 0.36
CA LEU A 459 23.85 -20.67 1.69
C LEU A 459 25.01 -20.40 2.67
N LYS A 460 24.98 -19.23 3.33
CA LYS A 460 25.95 -18.89 4.37
C LYS A 460 25.32 -19.17 5.73
N SER A 461 25.67 -20.28 6.38
CA SER A 461 25.21 -20.50 7.75
C SER A 461 25.80 -19.43 8.67
N ARG A 462 24.99 -18.86 9.57
CA ARG A 462 25.50 -17.99 10.64
C ARG A 462 26.40 -18.82 11.57
N PRO A 463 27.48 -18.21 12.09
CA PRO A 463 28.40 -18.88 13.00
C PRO A 463 27.72 -19.41 14.28
#